data_d70414f631fcf68239539fa429332441
#
_entry.id   d70414f631fcf68239539fa429332441
#
_cell.length_a   1.000
_cell.length_b   1.000
_cell.length_c   1.000
_cell.angle_alpha   90.00
_cell.angle_beta   90.00
_cell.angle_gamma   90.00
#
_symmetry.space_group_name_H-M   'P 1'
#
loop_
_entity.id
_entity.type
_entity.pdbx_description
1 polymer ?
#
loop_
_entity_poly.entity_id
_entity_poly.type
_entity_poly.pdbx_seq_one_letter_code
_entity_poly.pdbx_strand_id
1 'polypeptide(L)'
;MNRYYFTSESVTEGHPDKLCDTISDAILDSYLAQDKNARVAVETFASGNEITIAGQVTANGEVDVEKLVREKIKEIGYDNEKLDMDYRTCLIHINITKQSPDIAMGVDVGGAGDQGIMFGYACSDTEELMPFAISMAHKLSKRLTEVRKSKEIPYLRPDGKTQVTVEYEGDTPKRIETILISTQHNADVEQEDLKKDIIEKVIKKVIPENMLDENTKIYINPTGRFVIGGPLGDTGLTGRKIIVDTYGGYSRHGGGAFSGKDPSKVDRSAAYMLRHIAKNLVANGYCKKCEIQISYAIGMKEPLSIYINTFGTGTKSEEELVNLSLIHI
;
A
#
# COMPACT_ATOMS: atom_id res chain seq x y z
N MET A 1 23.40 23.03 6.36
CA MET A 1 22.08 22.40 6.19
C MET A 1 21.94 21.28 7.21
N ASN A 2 20.73 21.03 7.72
CA ASN A 2 20.53 19.97 8.71
C ASN A 2 20.59 18.59 8.01
N ARG A 3 21.44 17.68 8.52
CA ARG A 3 21.60 16.32 8.01
C ARG A 3 20.78 15.40 8.92
N TYR A 4 19.95 14.52 8.34
CA TYR A 4 19.14 13.57 9.07
C TYR A 4 18.90 12.29 8.27
N TYR A 5 18.45 11.24 8.96
CA TYR A 5 18.07 9.97 8.36
C TYR A 5 16.55 9.80 8.40
N PHE A 6 16.00 9.29 7.31
CA PHE A 6 14.58 8.95 7.24
C PHE A 6 14.41 7.54 6.66
N THR A 7 13.51 6.77 7.27
CA THR A 7 13.30 5.37 6.93
C THR A 7 11.86 5.15 6.48
N SER A 8 11.69 4.42 5.38
CA SER A 8 10.40 3.89 4.94
C SER A 8 10.50 2.40 4.66
N GLU A 9 9.37 1.71 4.81
CA GLU A 9 9.27 0.27 4.52
C GLU A 9 8.19 -0.03 3.49
N SER A 10 8.31 -1.18 2.85
CA SER A 10 7.28 -1.75 1.96
C SER A 10 7.24 -3.27 2.12
N VAL A 11 6.22 -3.89 1.56
CA VAL A 11 6.01 -5.33 1.62
C VAL A 11 5.68 -5.89 0.25
N THR A 12 5.94 -7.19 0.05
CA THR A 12 5.56 -7.90 -1.17
C THR A 12 4.06 -8.21 -1.17
N GLU A 13 3.53 -8.60 -2.33
CA GLU A 13 2.12 -9.04 -2.48
C GLU A 13 1.74 -10.21 -1.57
N GLY A 14 2.73 -11.03 -1.18
CA GLY A 14 2.54 -12.18 -0.30
C GLY A 14 2.68 -11.87 1.19
N HIS A 15 2.94 -10.64 1.59
CA HIS A 15 2.84 -10.30 3.02
C HIS A 15 1.40 -10.52 3.49
N PRO A 16 1.15 -11.10 4.69
CA PRO A 16 -0.20 -11.45 5.15
C PRO A 16 -1.22 -10.31 5.06
N ASP A 17 -0.85 -9.10 5.46
CA ASP A 17 -1.74 -7.94 5.36
C ASP A 17 -2.01 -7.58 3.89
N LYS A 18 -1.01 -7.66 2.99
CA LYS A 18 -1.19 -7.37 1.56
C LYS A 18 -1.97 -8.45 0.82
N LEU A 19 -1.84 -9.70 1.21
CA LEU A 19 -2.74 -10.77 0.77
C LEU A 19 -4.20 -10.40 1.07
N CYS A 20 -4.49 -9.94 2.31
CA CYS A 20 -5.83 -9.54 2.72
C CYS A 20 -6.33 -8.32 1.93
N ASP A 21 -5.50 -7.32 1.72
CA ASP A 21 -5.82 -6.16 0.88
C ASP A 21 -6.15 -6.59 -0.56
N THR A 22 -5.33 -7.47 -1.15
CA THR A 22 -5.54 -7.98 -2.52
C THR A 22 -6.85 -8.77 -2.66
N ILE A 23 -7.18 -9.59 -1.67
CA ILE A 23 -8.45 -10.34 -1.66
C ILE A 23 -9.64 -9.39 -1.57
N SER A 24 -9.60 -8.43 -0.64
CA SER A 24 -10.69 -7.46 -0.46
C SER A 24 -10.90 -6.60 -1.71
N ASP A 25 -9.83 -6.15 -2.36
CA ASP A 25 -9.93 -5.41 -3.63
C ASP A 25 -10.40 -6.29 -4.80
N ALA A 26 -10.00 -7.55 -4.87
CA ALA A 26 -10.50 -8.47 -5.90
C ALA A 26 -12.02 -8.69 -5.80
N ILE A 27 -12.55 -8.79 -4.58
CA ILE A 27 -14.00 -8.88 -4.34
C ILE A 27 -14.68 -7.58 -4.78
N LEU A 28 -14.17 -6.43 -4.38
CA LEU A 28 -14.67 -5.11 -4.80
C LEU A 28 -14.70 -4.98 -6.33
N ASP A 29 -13.59 -5.28 -7.01
CA ASP A 29 -13.46 -5.18 -8.46
C ASP A 29 -14.45 -6.08 -9.19
N SER A 30 -14.67 -7.29 -8.68
CA SER A 30 -15.62 -8.25 -9.24
C SER A 30 -17.08 -7.77 -9.18
N TYR A 31 -17.46 -7.06 -8.12
CA TYR A 31 -18.78 -6.44 -8.03
C TYR A 31 -18.89 -5.19 -8.90
N LEU A 32 -17.87 -4.31 -8.88
CA LEU A 32 -17.88 -3.09 -9.70
C LEU A 32 -17.87 -3.37 -11.21
N ALA A 33 -17.28 -4.46 -11.63
CA ALA A 33 -17.31 -4.91 -13.03
C ALA A 33 -18.73 -5.26 -13.51
N GLN A 34 -19.61 -5.70 -12.61
CA GLN A 34 -21.00 -6.04 -12.91
C GLN A 34 -21.98 -4.90 -12.63
N ASP A 35 -21.69 -4.11 -11.60
CA ASP A 35 -22.55 -2.98 -11.18
C ASP A 35 -21.67 -1.79 -10.74
N LYS A 36 -21.63 -0.75 -11.58
CA LYS A 36 -20.86 0.48 -11.29
C LYS A 36 -21.33 1.21 -10.03
N ASN A 37 -22.56 0.95 -9.58
CA ASN A 37 -23.14 1.54 -8.39
C ASN A 37 -23.04 0.61 -7.17
N ALA A 38 -22.32 -0.49 -7.26
CA ALA A 38 -22.14 -1.41 -6.16
C ALA A 38 -21.62 -0.69 -4.91
N ARG A 39 -22.21 -1.02 -3.77
CA ARG A 39 -21.73 -0.59 -2.45
C ARG A 39 -21.02 -1.75 -1.80
N VAL A 40 -19.73 -1.59 -1.58
CA VAL A 40 -18.84 -2.64 -1.09
C VAL A 40 -18.00 -2.10 0.05
N ALA A 41 -18.02 -2.83 1.16
CA ALA A 41 -17.12 -2.65 2.29
C ALA A 41 -16.78 -4.05 2.81
N VAL A 42 -15.68 -4.62 2.33
CA VAL A 42 -15.27 -5.99 2.64
C VAL A 42 -13.86 -6.00 3.20
N GLU A 43 -13.71 -6.68 4.31
CA GLU A 43 -12.44 -6.91 4.99
C GLU A 43 -12.10 -8.39 4.99
N THR A 44 -10.82 -8.69 4.98
CA THR A 44 -10.26 -10.05 4.98
C THR A 44 -9.31 -10.18 6.16
N PHE A 45 -9.41 -11.29 6.88
CA PHE A 45 -8.47 -11.73 7.90
C PHE A 45 -7.86 -13.06 7.48
N ALA A 46 -6.54 -13.20 7.63
CA ALA A 46 -5.81 -14.41 7.30
C ALA A 46 -4.95 -14.88 8.49
N SER A 47 -5.03 -16.16 8.84
CA SER A 47 -4.21 -16.74 9.90
C SER A 47 -4.03 -18.24 9.67
N GLY A 48 -2.80 -18.74 9.78
CA GLY A 48 -2.52 -20.14 9.48
C GLY A 48 -2.91 -20.51 8.05
N ASN A 49 -3.70 -21.57 7.89
CA ASN A 49 -4.28 -21.99 6.60
C ASN A 49 -5.76 -21.63 6.50
N GLU A 50 -6.17 -20.46 7.05
CA GLU A 50 -7.56 -20.00 7.09
C GLU A 50 -7.69 -18.55 6.64
N ILE A 51 -8.79 -18.28 5.91
CA ILE A 51 -9.21 -16.95 5.48
C ILE A 51 -10.63 -16.70 5.98
N THR A 52 -10.84 -15.56 6.61
CA THR A 52 -12.18 -15.06 6.97
C THR A 52 -12.44 -13.77 6.23
N ILE A 53 -13.57 -13.72 5.53
CA ILE A 53 -14.05 -12.57 4.77
C ILE A 53 -15.34 -12.10 5.41
N ALA A 54 -15.40 -10.83 5.79
CA ALA A 54 -16.58 -10.24 6.38
C ALA A 54 -16.83 -8.84 5.81
N GLY A 55 -18.10 -8.42 5.80
CA GLY A 55 -18.44 -7.08 5.36
C GLY A 55 -19.83 -6.97 4.77
N GLN A 56 -20.06 -5.88 4.04
CA GLN A 56 -21.36 -5.56 3.45
C GLN A 56 -21.22 -5.30 1.96
N VAL A 57 -22.14 -5.89 1.19
CA VAL A 57 -22.26 -5.67 -0.25
C VAL A 57 -23.72 -5.42 -0.62
N THR A 58 -23.95 -4.40 -1.43
CA THR A 58 -25.22 -4.17 -2.14
C THR A 58 -24.89 -3.92 -3.59
N ALA A 59 -25.22 -4.88 -4.46
CA ALA A 59 -24.91 -4.84 -5.87
C ALA A 59 -25.93 -5.64 -6.69
N ASN A 60 -26.05 -5.32 -7.97
CA ASN A 60 -26.72 -6.14 -8.96
C ASN A 60 -25.68 -7.06 -9.61
N GLY A 61 -25.62 -8.31 -9.17
CA GLY A 61 -24.66 -9.30 -9.64
C GLY A 61 -24.26 -10.28 -8.56
N GLU A 62 -23.62 -11.35 -8.97
CA GLU A 62 -23.16 -12.41 -8.07
C GLU A 62 -21.67 -12.68 -8.32
N VAL A 63 -20.94 -12.95 -7.24
CA VAL A 63 -19.53 -13.28 -7.24
C VAL A 63 -19.34 -14.59 -6.50
N ASP A 64 -18.71 -15.57 -7.14
CA ASP A 64 -18.20 -16.76 -6.46
C ASP A 64 -16.95 -16.38 -5.68
N VAL A 65 -17.18 -15.87 -4.46
CA VAL A 65 -16.13 -15.33 -3.58
C VAL A 65 -15.11 -16.40 -3.23
N GLU A 66 -15.54 -17.65 -2.97
CA GLU A 66 -14.60 -18.73 -2.62
C GLU A 66 -13.64 -19.03 -3.78
N LYS A 67 -14.15 -19.18 -4.98
CA LYS A 67 -13.33 -19.43 -6.18
C LYS A 67 -12.37 -18.27 -6.42
N LEU A 68 -12.85 -17.02 -6.35
CA LEU A 68 -12.04 -15.83 -6.55
C LEU A 68 -10.88 -15.75 -5.56
N VAL A 69 -11.15 -16.02 -4.27
CA VAL A 69 -10.13 -16.00 -3.21
C VAL A 69 -9.06 -17.06 -3.47
N ARG A 70 -9.45 -18.29 -3.81
CA ARG A 70 -8.49 -19.36 -4.14
C ARG A 70 -7.63 -19.00 -5.35
N GLU A 71 -8.20 -18.36 -6.37
CA GLU A 71 -7.46 -17.86 -7.54
C GLU A 71 -6.42 -16.81 -7.14
N LYS A 72 -6.77 -15.86 -6.26
CA LYS A 72 -5.83 -14.85 -5.77
C LYS A 72 -4.71 -15.43 -4.91
N ILE A 73 -5.01 -16.34 -4.00
CA ILE A 73 -3.99 -17.04 -3.21
C ILE A 73 -3.02 -17.81 -4.13
N LYS A 74 -3.54 -18.49 -5.16
CA LYS A 74 -2.75 -19.18 -6.17
C LYS A 74 -1.88 -18.23 -6.99
N GLU A 75 -2.43 -17.10 -7.43
CA GLU A 75 -1.72 -16.08 -8.22
C GLU A 75 -0.53 -15.49 -7.45
N ILE A 76 -0.71 -15.26 -6.16
CA ILE A 76 0.36 -14.81 -5.24
C ILE A 76 1.43 -15.90 -5.09
N GLY A 77 1.06 -17.19 -5.18
CA GLY A 77 2.00 -18.31 -5.14
C GLY A 77 2.00 -19.07 -3.82
N TYR A 78 0.93 -19.01 -3.06
CA TYR A 78 0.74 -19.80 -1.85
C TYR A 78 0.20 -21.19 -2.17
N ASP A 79 1.07 -22.18 -2.07
CA ASP A 79 0.82 -23.56 -2.50
C ASP A 79 1.31 -24.64 -1.52
N ASN A 80 1.68 -24.25 -0.29
CA ASN A 80 2.26 -25.16 0.71
C ASN A 80 1.87 -24.78 2.16
N GLU A 81 0.87 -25.45 2.70
CA GLU A 81 0.36 -25.23 4.06
C GLU A 81 1.39 -25.41 5.20
N LYS A 82 2.53 -26.11 4.93
CA LYS A 82 3.60 -26.31 5.91
C LYS A 82 4.58 -25.13 5.99
N LEU A 83 4.62 -24.31 4.96
CA LEU A 83 5.53 -23.18 4.86
C LEU A 83 4.81 -21.83 4.99
N ASP A 84 3.57 -21.76 4.52
CA ASP A 84 2.81 -20.49 4.48
C ASP A 84 1.29 -20.71 4.44
N MET A 85 0.70 -21.05 3.31
CA MET A 85 -0.71 -21.32 3.08
C MET A 85 -0.85 -22.15 1.79
N ASP A 86 -1.93 -22.88 1.64
CA ASP A 86 -2.21 -23.60 0.39
C ASP A 86 -3.60 -23.26 -0.15
N TYR A 87 -3.65 -22.68 -1.36
CA TYR A 87 -4.89 -22.28 -2.02
C TYR A 87 -5.87 -23.44 -2.24
N ARG A 88 -5.38 -24.69 -2.23
CA ARG A 88 -6.19 -25.92 -2.45
C ARG A 88 -6.89 -26.37 -1.18
N THR A 89 -6.26 -26.20 -0.04
CA THR A 89 -6.68 -26.78 1.25
C THR A 89 -7.09 -25.75 2.30
N CYS A 90 -6.80 -24.45 2.08
CA CYS A 90 -7.15 -23.42 3.04
C CYS A 90 -8.68 -23.37 3.28
N LEU A 91 -9.04 -23.15 4.53
CA LEU A 91 -10.44 -22.92 4.91
C LEU A 91 -10.82 -21.47 4.59
N ILE A 92 -11.99 -21.28 3.98
CA ILE A 92 -12.49 -19.97 3.61
C ILE A 92 -13.87 -19.77 4.26
N HIS A 93 -13.95 -18.80 5.19
CA HIS A 93 -15.16 -18.41 5.89
C HIS A 93 -15.68 -17.11 5.30
N ILE A 94 -16.92 -17.11 4.80
CA ILE A 94 -17.55 -15.96 4.14
C ILE A 94 -18.76 -15.51 4.95
N ASN A 95 -18.72 -14.25 5.42
CA ASN A 95 -19.81 -13.59 6.13
C ASN A 95 -20.05 -12.20 5.50
N ILE A 96 -20.62 -12.21 4.30
CA ILE A 96 -20.99 -10.98 3.56
C ILE A 96 -22.50 -10.77 3.69
N THR A 97 -22.89 -9.59 4.18
CA THR A 97 -24.29 -9.19 4.38
C THR A 97 -24.67 -8.00 3.51
N LYS A 98 -25.93 -7.61 3.44
CA LYS A 98 -26.35 -6.38 2.78
C LYS A 98 -26.04 -5.16 3.64
N GLN A 99 -25.70 -4.03 3.00
CA GLN A 99 -25.49 -2.76 3.69
C GLN A 99 -26.77 -2.29 4.39
N SER A 100 -26.60 -1.62 5.55
CA SER A 100 -27.72 -1.01 6.28
C SER A 100 -28.43 0.06 5.45
N PRO A 101 -29.78 0.07 5.42
CA PRO A 101 -30.57 1.13 4.78
C PRO A 101 -30.26 2.53 5.33
N ASP A 102 -29.91 2.66 6.60
CA ASP A 102 -29.63 3.94 7.24
C ASP A 102 -28.36 4.61 6.68
N ILE A 103 -27.34 3.82 6.35
CA ILE A 103 -26.12 4.31 5.69
C ILE A 103 -26.42 4.71 4.24
N ALA A 104 -27.27 3.97 3.55
CA ALA A 104 -27.63 4.23 2.15
C ALA A 104 -28.30 5.61 1.97
N MET A 105 -29.16 6.06 2.91
CA MET A 105 -29.88 7.35 2.80
C MET A 105 -28.95 8.56 2.57
N GLY A 106 -27.80 8.62 3.22
CA GLY A 106 -26.85 9.73 3.07
C GLY A 106 -26.03 9.65 1.78
N VAL A 107 -25.70 8.44 1.35
CA VAL A 107 -24.86 8.18 0.17
C VAL A 107 -25.62 8.32 -1.15
N ASP A 108 -26.86 7.87 -1.19
CA ASP A 108 -27.69 7.85 -2.41
C ASP A 108 -28.01 9.26 -2.95
N VAL A 109 -27.95 10.30 -2.11
CA VAL A 109 -28.05 11.70 -2.52
C VAL A 109 -26.69 12.33 -2.88
N GLY A 110 -25.61 11.52 -2.93
CA GLY A 110 -24.25 11.94 -3.30
C GLY A 110 -23.43 12.55 -2.16
N GLY A 111 -23.82 12.33 -0.91
CA GLY A 111 -23.07 12.72 0.27
C GLY A 111 -21.95 11.71 0.63
N ALA A 112 -21.02 12.14 1.47
CA ALA A 112 -19.95 11.29 1.99
C ALA A 112 -20.53 10.09 2.78
N GLY A 113 -19.98 8.90 2.55
CA GLY A 113 -20.43 7.67 3.21
C GLY A 113 -20.02 7.55 4.68
N ASP A 114 -19.13 8.43 5.15
CA ASP A 114 -18.66 8.48 6.53
C ASP A 114 -18.11 9.88 6.86
N GLN A 115 -17.85 10.12 8.13
CA GLN A 115 -17.02 11.20 8.60
C GLN A 115 -15.54 10.78 8.55
N GLY A 116 -14.61 11.75 8.45
CA GLY A 116 -13.18 11.43 8.54
C GLY A 116 -12.29 12.58 8.13
N ILE A 117 -10.99 12.35 8.30
CA ILE A 117 -9.92 13.20 7.78
C ILE A 117 -9.05 12.39 6.83
N MET A 118 -8.68 12.97 5.70
CA MET A 118 -7.86 12.32 4.69
C MET A 118 -6.69 13.24 4.31
N PHE A 119 -5.60 12.63 3.88
CA PHE A 119 -4.38 13.35 3.50
C PHE A 119 -3.93 12.95 2.11
N GLY A 120 -3.41 13.92 1.37
CA GLY A 120 -2.64 13.72 0.15
C GLY A 120 -1.29 14.39 0.26
N TYR A 121 -0.28 13.82 -0.40
CA TYR A 121 1.07 14.35 -0.40
C TYR A 121 1.73 14.19 -1.78
N ALA A 122 2.63 15.09 -2.10
CA ALA A 122 3.56 14.96 -3.21
C ALA A 122 4.85 15.73 -2.91
N CYS A 123 5.95 15.29 -3.48
CA CYS A 123 7.24 15.98 -3.45
C CYS A 123 8.04 15.70 -4.72
N SER A 124 9.05 16.52 -4.98
CA SER A 124 9.89 16.44 -6.18
C SER A 124 11.11 15.51 -6.03
N ASP A 125 11.08 14.54 -5.09
CA ASP A 125 12.22 13.65 -4.84
C ASP A 125 12.41 12.60 -5.95
N THR A 126 11.33 12.20 -6.61
CA THR A 126 11.30 11.19 -7.67
C THR A 126 10.45 11.63 -8.84
N GLU A 127 10.57 10.96 -9.99
CA GLU A 127 9.74 11.22 -11.19
C GLU A 127 8.25 10.96 -10.92
N GLU A 128 7.95 10.00 -10.03
CA GLU A 128 6.59 9.70 -9.62
C GLU A 128 6.01 10.76 -8.67
N LEU A 129 6.82 11.74 -8.27
CA LEU A 129 6.51 12.77 -7.27
C LEU A 129 6.18 12.17 -5.88
N MET A 130 6.91 11.13 -5.53
CA MET A 130 6.84 10.43 -4.25
C MET A 130 8.13 10.65 -3.43
N PRO A 131 8.06 10.55 -2.09
CA PRO A 131 9.26 10.56 -1.26
C PRO A 131 10.23 9.44 -1.65
N PHE A 132 11.53 9.74 -1.69
CA PHE A 132 12.54 8.83 -2.20
C PHE A 132 12.62 7.50 -1.43
N ALA A 133 12.58 7.54 -0.09
CA ALA A 133 12.72 6.33 0.73
C ALA A 133 11.60 5.30 0.47
N ILE A 134 10.33 5.73 0.46
CA ILE A 134 9.20 4.82 0.18
C ILE A 134 9.20 4.36 -1.27
N SER A 135 9.55 5.22 -2.23
CA SER A 135 9.65 4.84 -3.64
C SER A 135 10.68 3.72 -3.85
N MET A 136 11.85 3.81 -3.20
CA MET A 136 12.86 2.75 -3.27
C MET A 136 12.41 1.47 -2.57
N ALA A 137 11.77 1.57 -1.41
CA ALA A 137 11.22 0.41 -0.72
C ALA A 137 10.18 -0.32 -1.58
N HIS A 138 9.27 0.41 -2.25
CA HIS A 138 8.30 -0.16 -3.19
C HIS A 138 8.96 -0.84 -4.38
N LYS A 139 9.94 -0.18 -5.00
CA LYS A 139 10.68 -0.74 -6.15
C LYS A 139 11.41 -2.04 -5.77
N LEU A 140 11.98 -2.11 -4.56
CA LEU A 140 12.62 -3.32 -4.05
C LEU A 140 11.61 -4.45 -3.82
N SER A 141 10.47 -4.20 -3.17
CA SER A 141 9.45 -5.22 -2.91
C SER A 141 8.80 -5.71 -4.21
N LYS A 142 8.58 -4.83 -5.18
CA LYS A 142 8.12 -5.19 -6.53
C LYS A 142 9.14 -6.09 -7.24
N ARG A 143 10.43 -5.73 -7.20
CA ARG A 143 11.49 -6.52 -7.84
C ARG A 143 11.63 -7.91 -7.19
N LEU A 144 11.48 -8.02 -5.87
CA LEU A 144 11.44 -9.33 -5.18
C LEU A 144 10.32 -10.22 -5.76
N THR A 145 9.14 -9.66 -5.95
CA THR A 145 8.00 -10.37 -6.56
C THR A 145 8.30 -10.76 -8.01
N GLU A 146 8.90 -9.87 -8.80
CA GLU A 146 9.26 -10.13 -10.20
C GLU A 146 10.26 -11.29 -10.34
N VAL A 147 11.38 -11.27 -9.58
CA VAL A 147 12.41 -12.33 -9.66
C VAL A 147 11.91 -13.68 -9.15
N ARG A 148 10.95 -13.67 -8.21
CA ARG A 148 10.28 -14.88 -7.75
C ARG A 148 9.35 -15.46 -8.83
N LYS A 149 8.43 -14.65 -9.37
CA LYS A 149 7.45 -15.08 -10.37
C LYS A 149 8.10 -15.49 -11.70
N SER A 150 9.15 -14.79 -12.11
CA SER A 150 9.93 -15.16 -13.32
C SER A 150 10.84 -16.36 -13.11
N LYS A 151 11.00 -16.84 -11.87
CA LYS A 151 11.95 -17.88 -11.47
C LYS A 151 13.42 -17.50 -11.70
N GLU A 152 13.74 -16.22 -11.78
CA GLU A 152 15.12 -15.71 -11.78
C GLU A 152 15.82 -16.04 -10.45
N ILE A 153 15.03 -16.04 -9.35
CA ILE A 153 15.41 -16.60 -8.04
C ILE A 153 14.33 -17.61 -7.63
N PRO A 154 14.45 -18.87 -8.05
CA PRO A 154 13.35 -19.86 -8.01
C PRO A 154 13.00 -20.35 -6.60
N TYR A 155 13.87 -20.13 -5.62
CA TYR A 155 13.68 -20.57 -4.26
C TYR A 155 13.03 -19.51 -3.34
N LEU A 156 12.74 -18.30 -3.86
CA LEU A 156 11.98 -17.31 -3.11
C LEU A 156 10.50 -17.73 -2.97
N ARG A 157 9.95 -17.41 -1.82
CA ARG A 157 8.52 -17.58 -1.52
C ARG A 157 7.81 -16.23 -1.43
N PRO A 158 6.47 -16.20 -1.32
CA PRO A 158 5.71 -14.98 -1.52
C PRO A 158 5.94 -13.88 -0.51
N ASP A 159 6.18 -14.20 0.77
CA ASP A 159 6.27 -13.21 1.84
C ASP A 159 7.61 -12.48 1.85
N GLY A 160 7.55 -11.18 2.11
CA GLY A 160 8.75 -10.36 2.21
C GLY A 160 8.48 -8.91 2.57
N LYS A 161 9.52 -8.29 3.15
CA LYS A 161 9.53 -6.88 3.54
C LYS A 161 10.81 -6.21 3.05
N THR A 162 10.72 -4.95 2.73
CA THR A 162 11.86 -4.11 2.36
C THR A 162 11.84 -2.82 3.17
N GLN A 163 12.99 -2.34 3.59
CA GLN A 163 13.13 -1.08 4.31
C GLN A 163 14.34 -0.34 3.79
N VAL A 164 14.21 0.96 3.59
CA VAL A 164 15.27 1.82 3.09
C VAL A 164 15.41 3.02 4.02
N THR A 165 16.62 3.21 4.54
CA THR A 165 17.01 4.40 5.30
C THR A 165 17.85 5.31 4.40
N VAL A 166 17.40 6.52 4.22
CA VAL A 166 18.03 7.53 3.35
C VAL A 166 18.61 8.65 4.20
N GLU A 167 19.83 9.07 3.88
CA GLU A 167 20.45 10.27 4.41
C GLU A 167 20.02 11.48 3.58
N TYR A 168 19.46 12.48 4.25
CA TYR A 168 19.04 13.74 3.66
C TYR A 168 19.93 14.89 4.13
N GLU A 169 20.13 15.87 3.25
CA GLU A 169 20.67 17.17 3.56
C GLU A 169 19.66 18.25 3.18
N GLY A 170 19.00 18.83 4.20
CA GLY A 170 17.77 19.59 3.98
C GLY A 170 16.68 18.70 3.39
N ASP A 171 16.15 19.07 2.24
CA ASP A 171 15.10 18.28 1.54
C ASP A 171 15.66 17.38 0.41
N THR A 172 16.98 17.22 0.32
CA THR A 172 17.59 16.48 -0.79
C THR A 172 18.10 15.12 -0.30
N PRO A 173 17.64 14.01 -0.88
CA PRO A 173 18.22 12.70 -0.62
C PRO A 173 19.65 12.65 -1.17
N LYS A 174 20.60 12.19 -0.36
CA LYS A 174 22.05 12.18 -0.69
C LYS A 174 22.57 10.79 -0.97
N ARG A 175 22.27 9.84 -0.10
CA ARG A 175 22.71 8.45 -0.20
C ARG A 175 21.77 7.54 0.61
N ILE A 176 21.85 6.27 0.34
CA ILE A 176 21.18 5.25 1.14
C ILE A 176 22.16 4.80 2.24
N GLU A 177 21.74 4.98 3.49
CA GLU A 177 22.49 4.55 4.67
C GLU A 177 22.27 3.07 4.93
N THR A 178 21.03 2.57 4.78
CA THR A 178 20.71 1.16 5.09
C THR A 178 19.63 0.62 4.15
N ILE A 179 19.85 -0.61 3.70
CA ILE A 179 18.84 -1.44 3.04
C ILE A 179 18.63 -2.69 3.89
N LEU A 180 17.39 -2.95 4.31
CA LEU A 180 17.00 -4.18 4.99
C LEU A 180 15.97 -4.90 4.13
N ILE A 181 16.23 -6.17 3.82
CA ILE A 181 15.31 -7.05 3.11
C ILE A 181 15.11 -8.33 3.94
N SER A 182 13.86 -8.61 4.25
CA SER A 182 13.43 -9.90 4.80
C SER A 182 12.58 -10.59 3.74
N THR A 183 13.01 -11.75 3.26
CA THR A 183 12.32 -12.47 2.19
C THR A 183 12.24 -13.95 2.51
N GLN A 184 11.05 -14.51 2.38
CA GLN A 184 10.79 -15.93 2.57
C GLN A 184 11.46 -16.76 1.47
N HIS A 185 12.01 -17.90 1.84
CA HIS A 185 12.74 -18.78 0.94
C HIS A 185 12.55 -20.27 1.30
N ASN A 186 12.87 -21.17 0.39
CA ASN A 186 12.87 -22.61 0.63
C ASN A 186 13.92 -22.99 1.69
N ALA A 187 13.69 -24.13 2.36
CA ALA A 187 14.49 -24.54 3.52
C ALA A 187 15.92 -25.00 3.19
N ASP A 188 16.17 -25.36 1.94
CA ASP A 188 17.42 -25.91 1.40
C ASP A 188 18.37 -24.84 0.83
N VAL A 189 18.07 -23.55 1.06
CA VAL A 189 18.87 -22.44 0.54
C VAL A 189 19.87 -21.98 1.57
N GLU A 190 21.14 -21.89 1.17
CA GLU A 190 22.20 -21.32 2.00
C GLU A 190 22.09 -19.80 2.07
N GLN A 191 22.35 -19.26 3.25
CA GLN A 191 22.21 -17.80 3.51
C GLN A 191 23.15 -16.94 2.63
N GLU A 192 24.32 -17.44 2.32
CA GLU A 192 25.29 -16.70 1.48
C GLU A 192 24.82 -16.62 0.02
N ASP A 193 24.19 -17.68 -0.52
CA ASP A 193 23.66 -17.69 -1.87
C ASP A 193 22.44 -16.75 -1.97
N LEU A 194 21.55 -16.80 -0.97
CA LEU A 194 20.42 -15.87 -0.87
C LEU A 194 20.90 -14.42 -0.87
N LYS A 195 21.90 -14.11 -0.04
CA LYS A 195 22.45 -12.77 0.11
C LYS A 195 23.05 -12.25 -1.21
N LYS A 196 23.85 -13.09 -1.86
CA LYS A 196 24.45 -12.77 -3.16
C LYS A 196 23.37 -12.50 -4.21
N ASP A 197 22.40 -13.38 -4.34
CA ASP A 197 21.32 -13.24 -5.34
C ASP A 197 20.47 -11.99 -5.10
N ILE A 198 20.10 -11.69 -3.86
CA ILE A 198 19.33 -10.48 -3.54
C ILE A 198 20.13 -9.22 -3.84
N ILE A 199 21.43 -9.17 -3.54
CA ILE A 199 22.28 -8.02 -3.87
C ILE A 199 22.35 -7.82 -5.39
N GLU A 200 22.68 -8.87 -6.15
CA GLU A 200 22.94 -8.75 -7.59
C GLU A 200 21.66 -8.60 -8.43
N LYS A 201 20.60 -9.35 -8.09
CA LYS A 201 19.40 -9.45 -8.91
C LYS A 201 18.28 -8.51 -8.47
N VAL A 202 18.32 -8.00 -7.21
CA VAL A 202 17.30 -7.11 -6.67
C VAL A 202 17.88 -5.73 -6.38
N ILE A 203 18.81 -5.59 -5.44
CA ILE A 203 19.28 -4.28 -4.97
C ILE A 203 19.96 -3.50 -6.11
N LYS A 204 20.96 -4.08 -6.75
CA LYS A 204 21.70 -3.42 -7.85
C LYS A 204 20.87 -3.14 -9.10
N LYS A 205 19.69 -3.78 -9.24
CA LYS A 205 18.77 -3.53 -10.36
C LYS A 205 17.77 -2.41 -10.09
N VAL A 206 17.60 -2.04 -8.83
CA VAL A 206 16.59 -1.08 -8.38
C VAL A 206 17.23 0.22 -7.91
N ILE A 207 18.26 0.13 -7.10
CA ILE A 207 18.88 1.29 -6.47
C ILE A 207 19.86 1.96 -7.44
N PRO A 208 19.76 3.27 -7.68
CA PRO A 208 20.74 4.00 -8.47
C PRO A 208 22.15 3.88 -7.86
N GLU A 209 23.14 3.58 -8.69
CA GLU A 209 24.51 3.32 -8.25
C GLU A 209 25.11 4.50 -7.45
N ASN A 210 24.80 5.73 -7.86
CA ASN A 210 25.24 6.95 -7.18
C ASN A 210 24.60 7.18 -5.80
N MET A 211 23.61 6.36 -5.41
CA MET A 211 22.98 6.40 -4.08
C MET A 211 23.58 5.37 -3.11
N LEU A 212 24.48 4.51 -3.60
CA LEU A 212 25.20 3.51 -2.80
C LEU A 212 26.68 3.93 -2.66
N ASP A 213 27.26 3.66 -1.50
CA ASP A 213 28.68 3.84 -1.25
C ASP A 213 29.22 2.71 -0.34
N GLU A 214 30.50 2.77 0.01
CA GLU A 214 31.18 1.79 0.86
C GLU A 214 30.63 1.73 2.29
N ASN A 215 29.92 2.77 2.73
CA ASN A 215 29.30 2.87 4.06
C ASN A 215 27.85 2.38 4.07
N THR A 216 27.27 2.09 2.92
CA THR A 216 25.89 1.59 2.83
C THR A 216 25.77 0.21 3.48
N LYS A 217 24.94 0.09 4.49
CA LYS A 217 24.68 -1.16 5.21
C LYS A 217 23.58 -1.97 4.53
N ILE A 218 23.87 -3.22 4.19
CA ILE A 218 22.91 -4.14 3.57
C ILE A 218 22.66 -5.33 4.49
N TYR A 219 21.42 -5.49 4.91
CA TYR A 219 20.94 -6.59 5.75
C TYR A 219 19.92 -7.43 4.97
N ILE A 220 20.18 -8.73 4.87
CA ILE A 220 19.29 -9.69 4.20
C ILE A 220 19.03 -10.83 5.19
N ASN A 221 17.76 -11.03 5.56
CA ASN A 221 17.33 -11.98 6.57
C ASN A 221 18.27 -11.97 7.79
N PRO A 222 18.36 -10.88 8.56
CA PRO A 222 19.38 -10.74 9.62
C PRO A 222 19.26 -11.80 10.73
N THR A 223 18.11 -12.47 10.86
CA THR A 223 17.90 -13.62 11.74
C THR A 223 18.42 -14.96 11.16
N GLY A 224 18.91 -14.94 9.90
CA GLY A 224 19.52 -16.07 9.20
C GLY A 224 18.54 -16.96 8.44
N ARG A 225 17.28 -17.10 8.87
CA ARG A 225 16.31 -18.02 8.25
C ARG A 225 14.90 -17.42 8.23
N PHE A 226 14.26 -17.46 7.04
CA PHE A 226 12.87 -17.08 6.89
C PHE A 226 12.16 -18.08 5.95
N VAL A 227 11.83 -19.26 6.49
CA VAL A 227 11.21 -20.37 5.74
C VAL A 227 9.71 -20.42 5.98
N ILE A 228 9.27 -20.30 7.24
CA ILE A 228 7.85 -20.17 7.56
C ILE A 228 7.46 -18.70 7.43
N GLY A 229 6.49 -18.41 6.59
CA GLY A 229 6.02 -17.05 6.32
C GLY A 229 4.53 -17.01 5.99
N GLY A 230 4.08 -15.92 5.38
CA GLY A 230 2.68 -15.72 5.07
C GLY A 230 1.78 -15.82 6.30
N PRO A 231 0.48 -16.14 6.13
CA PRO A 231 -0.46 -16.24 7.24
C PRO A 231 -0.13 -17.32 8.29
N LEU A 232 0.71 -18.30 7.95
CA LEU A 232 1.21 -19.28 8.91
C LEU A 232 2.24 -18.67 9.88
N GLY A 233 3.04 -17.73 9.39
CA GLY A 233 4.06 -17.04 10.19
C GLY A 233 3.51 -15.89 11.03
N ASP A 234 2.58 -15.13 10.46
CA ASP A 234 1.94 -13.96 11.09
C ASP A 234 0.54 -13.73 10.53
N THR A 235 -0.35 -13.19 11.33
CA THR A 235 -1.71 -12.89 10.89
C THR A 235 -1.76 -11.68 9.96
N GLY A 236 -2.67 -11.71 8.97
CA GLY A 236 -2.97 -10.60 8.09
C GLY A 236 -4.38 -10.05 8.30
N LEU A 237 -4.54 -8.76 8.05
CA LEU A 237 -5.83 -8.08 8.06
C LEU A 237 -5.82 -6.94 7.05
N THR A 238 -6.93 -6.77 6.31
CA THR A 238 -7.14 -5.62 5.42
C THR A 238 -6.90 -4.31 6.15
N GLY A 239 -6.13 -3.40 5.54
CA GLY A 239 -5.91 -2.05 6.07
C GLY A 239 -4.88 -1.94 7.19
N ARG A 240 -4.00 -2.93 7.37
CA ARG A 240 -2.90 -2.86 8.34
C ARG A 240 -1.56 -2.40 7.75
N LYS A 241 -1.53 -2.01 6.47
CA LYS A 241 -0.35 -1.46 5.78
C LYS A 241 -0.60 -0.07 5.21
N ILE A 242 -1.40 0.74 5.92
CA ILE A 242 -1.86 2.06 5.46
C ILE A 242 -0.72 3.06 5.22
N ILE A 243 0.39 2.96 5.93
CA ILE A 243 1.57 3.80 5.73
C ILE A 243 2.39 3.34 4.52
N VAL A 244 2.43 2.02 4.25
CA VAL A 244 2.98 1.46 3.00
C VAL A 244 2.12 1.90 1.80
N ASP A 245 0.80 1.89 1.96
CA ASP A 245 -0.16 2.28 0.92
C ASP A 245 -0.11 3.76 0.55
N THR A 246 0.52 4.59 1.38
CA THR A 246 0.56 6.03 1.21
C THR A 246 1.99 6.55 1.02
N TYR A 247 2.58 7.19 2.01
CA TYR A 247 3.81 7.99 1.80
C TYR A 247 4.98 7.56 2.68
N GLY A 248 4.92 6.36 3.29
CA GLY A 248 6.02 5.81 4.09
C GLY A 248 6.39 6.63 5.32
N GLY A 249 5.44 7.39 5.86
CA GLY A 249 5.65 8.23 7.04
C GLY A 249 5.99 9.70 6.76
N TYR A 250 6.13 10.10 5.49
CA TYR A 250 6.39 11.51 5.12
C TYR A 250 5.20 12.43 5.30
N SER A 251 3.99 11.92 5.17
CA SER A 251 2.75 12.64 5.38
C SER A 251 2.00 12.08 6.58
N ARG A 252 1.15 12.92 7.15
CA ARG A 252 0.11 12.49 8.09
C ARG A 252 -0.83 11.50 7.40
N HIS A 253 -1.59 10.76 8.20
CA HIS A 253 -2.59 9.80 7.72
C HIS A 253 -3.87 9.93 8.55
N GLY A 254 -5.03 9.81 7.91
CA GLY A 254 -6.33 9.89 8.59
C GLY A 254 -6.77 8.60 9.29
N GLY A 255 -6.07 7.49 9.02
CA GLY A 255 -6.34 6.18 9.62
C GLY A 255 -7.22 5.25 8.77
N GLY A 256 -7.88 5.74 7.73
CA GLY A 256 -8.75 4.95 6.87
C GLY A 256 -7.98 4.00 5.94
N ALA A 257 -8.38 2.74 5.90
CA ALA A 257 -7.91 1.77 4.92
C ALA A 257 -8.53 2.02 3.54
N PHE A 258 -7.84 1.62 2.46
CA PHE A 258 -8.32 1.77 1.08
C PHE A 258 -9.00 0.51 0.57
N SER A 259 -8.36 -0.64 0.75
CA SER A 259 -8.76 -1.90 0.12
C SER A 259 -10.16 -2.35 0.53
N GLY A 260 -10.90 -2.93 -0.41
CA GLY A 260 -12.25 -3.44 -0.19
C GLY A 260 -13.37 -2.40 -0.13
N LYS A 261 -13.07 -1.12 -0.38
CA LYS A 261 -14.00 0.01 -0.26
C LYS A 261 -14.35 0.61 -1.63
N ASP A 262 -15.65 0.71 -1.96
CA ASP A 262 -16.13 1.38 -3.17
C ASP A 262 -15.96 2.91 -3.10
N PRO A 263 -16.12 3.66 -4.23
CA PRO A 263 -15.85 5.11 -4.29
C PRO A 263 -16.71 5.98 -3.37
N SER A 264 -17.80 5.50 -2.79
CA SER A 264 -18.60 6.25 -1.82
C SER A 264 -17.90 6.41 -0.46
N LYS A 265 -16.88 5.60 -0.19
CA LYS A 265 -16.07 5.66 1.02
C LYS A 265 -14.97 6.70 0.84
N VAL A 266 -15.13 7.82 1.51
CA VAL A 266 -14.22 8.98 1.41
C VAL A 266 -12.79 8.69 1.88
N ASP A 267 -12.61 7.70 2.77
CA ASP A 267 -11.28 7.21 3.16
C ASP A 267 -10.40 6.91 1.93
N ARG A 268 -10.98 6.33 0.90
CA ARG A 268 -10.29 5.98 -0.35
C ARG A 268 -10.40 7.09 -1.39
N SER A 269 -11.62 7.48 -1.75
CA SER A 269 -11.86 8.42 -2.85
C SER A 269 -11.28 9.81 -2.59
N ALA A 270 -11.45 10.35 -1.38
CA ALA A 270 -10.89 11.65 -1.04
C ALA A 270 -9.35 11.58 -0.93
N ALA A 271 -8.77 10.53 -0.31
CA ALA A 271 -7.32 10.36 -0.26
C ALA A 271 -6.70 10.30 -1.66
N TYR A 272 -7.34 9.60 -2.61
CA TYR A 272 -6.88 9.53 -4.01
C TYR A 272 -6.99 10.89 -4.71
N MET A 273 -8.09 11.61 -4.49
CA MET A 273 -8.26 12.96 -5.04
C MET A 273 -7.21 13.92 -4.48
N LEU A 274 -6.94 13.87 -3.18
CA LEU A 274 -5.90 14.71 -2.57
C LEU A 274 -4.50 14.39 -3.10
N ARG A 275 -4.20 13.11 -3.34
CA ARG A 275 -2.96 12.71 -4.03
C ARG A 275 -2.90 13.31 -5.44
N HIS A 276 -3.98 13.24 -6.19
CA HIS A 276 -4.08 13.83 -7.53
C HIS A 276 -3.80 15.33 -7.49
N ILE A 277 -4.44 16.07 -6.59
CA ILE A 277 -4.25 17.52 -6.43
C ILE A 277 -2.81 17.83 -6.02
N ALA A 278 -2.29 17.18 -4.97
CA ALA A 278 -0.91 17.40 -4.49
C ALA A 278 0.11 17.16 -5.61
N LYS A 279 -0.07 16.08 -6.38
CA LYS A 279 0.78 15.75 -7.52
C LYS A 279 0.73 16.83 -8.59
N ASN A 280 -0.45 17.36 -8.91
CA ASN A 280 -0.59 18.44 -9.88
C ASN A 280 0.04 19.75 -9.40
N LEU A 281 -0.08 20.11 -8.12
CA LEU A 281 0.54 21.31 -7.59
C LEU A 281 2.07 21.24 -7.69
N VAL A 282 2.68 20.09 -7.38
CA VAL A 282 4.12 19.89 -7.50
C VAL A 282 4.55 19.83 -8.96
N ALA A 283 3.85 19.09 -9.81
CA ALA A 283 4.18 18.92 -11.22
C ALA A 283 4.16 20.24 -12.01
N ASN A 284 3.27 21.17 -11.63
CA ASN A 284 3.17 22.48 -12.26
C ASN A 284 4.05 23.56 -11.59
N GLY A 285 4.93 23.17 -10.67
CA GLY A 285 5.91 24.07 -10.05
C GLY A 285 5.34 25.06 -9.03
N TYR A 286 4.11 24.84 -8.54
CA TYR A 286 3.54 25.68 -7.49
C TYR A 286 4.24 25.48 -6.13
N CYS A 287 4.82 24.31 -5.91
CA CYS A 287 5.64 23.99 -4.74
C CYS A 287 6.56 22.81 -5.02
N LYS A 288 7.61 22.61 -4.19
CA LYS A 288 8.47 21.43 -4.27
C LYS A 288 7.89 20.23 -3.53
N LYS A 289 7.08 20.48 -2.52
CA LYS A 289 6.34 19.49 -1.73
C LYS A 289 5.10 20.11 -1.14
N CYS A 290 4.05 19.34 -1.00
CA CYS A 290 2.86 19.75 -0.28
C CYS A 290 2.13 18.58 0.35
N GLU A 291 1.49 18.87 1.45
CA GLU A 291 0.53 18.02 2.14
C GLU A 291 -0.84 18.72 2.14
N ILE A 292 -1.87 17.98 1.80
CA ILE A 292 -3.25 18.47 1.77
C ILE A 292 -4.08 17.62 2.72
N GLN A 293 -4.82 18.26 3.61
CA GLN A 293 -5.83 17.63 4.45
C GLN A 293 -7.23 18.05 3.99
N ILE A 294 -8.16 17.11 4.02
CA ILE A 294 -9.59 17.37 3.89
C ILE A 294 -10.36 16.65 5.00
N SER A 295 -11.50 17.20 5.39
CA SER A 295 -12.40 16.53 6.32
C SER A 295 -13.84 16.53 5.80
N TYR A 296 -14.56 15.44 6.09
CA TYR A 296 -15.96 15.25 5.73
C TYR A 296 -16.80 14.90 6.96
N ALA A 297 -18.09 15.22 6.88
CA ALA A 297 -19.13 14.65 7.71
C ALA A 297 -20.01 13.71 6.87
N ILE A 298 -20.53 12.65 7.51
CA ILE A 298 -21.43 11.71 6.84
C ILE A 298 -22.62 12.43 6.21
N GLY A 299 -22.98 12.04 4.99
CA GLY A 299 -24.11 12.61 4.25
C GLY A 299 -23.85 13.99 3.62
N MET A 300 -22.73 14.64 3.87
CA MET A 300 -22.41 15.94 3.27
C MET A 300 -21.63 15.76 1.95
N LYS A 301 -21.95 16.60 0.96
CA LYS A 301 -21.24 16.64 -0.35
C LYS A 301 -19.97 17.49 -0.26
N GLU A 302 -20.07 18.62 0.43
CA GLU A 302 -18.99 19.57 0.56
C GLU A 302 -18.09 19.19 1.77
N PRO A 303 -16.78 19.38 1.64
CA PRO A 303 -15.88 19.16 2.77
C PRO A 303 -16.11 20.20 3.87
N LEU A 304 -15.89 19.78 5.12
CA LEU A 304 -15.96 20.68 6.27
C LEU A 304 -14.75 21.62 6.35
N SER A 305 -13.58 21.15 5.92
CA SER A 305 -12.34 21.94 5.91
C SER A 305 -11.36 21.41 4.88
N ILE A 306 -10.54 22.31 4.35
CA ILE A 306 -9.38 22.01 3.51
C ILE A 306 -8.19 22.78 4.06
N TYR A 307 -7.07 22.10 4.21
CA TYR A 307 -5.80 22.68 4.65
C TYR A 307 -4.67 22.22 3.73
N ILE A 308 -3.82 23.17 3.31
CA ILE A 308 -2.64 22.90 2.50
C ILE A 308 -1.41 23.39 3.25
N ASN A 309 -0.34 22.62 3.26
CA ASN A 309 0.97 23.01 3.75
C ASN A 309 2.01 22.72 2.67
N THR A 310 2.67 23.77 2.21
CA THR A 310 3.76 23.67 1.21
C THR A 310 5.15 23.61 1.87
N PHE A 311 5.21 23.57 3.19
CA PHE A 311 6.46 23.55 3.96
C PHE A 311 7.41 24.69 3.59
N GLY A 312 6.86 25.86 3.26
CA GLY A 312 7.61 27.04 2.85
C GLY A 312 8.21 26.97 1.44
N THR A 313 7.82 25.99 0.63
CA THR A 313 8.31 25.85 -0.77
C THR A 313 7.32 26.40 -1.80
N GLY A 314 6.18 26.93 -1.38
CA GLY A 314 5.12 27.46 -2.25
C GLY A 314 5.52 28.73 -2.98
N THR A 315 5.12 28.84 -4.26
CA THR A 315 5.25 30.05 -5.09
C THR A 315 4.00 30.94 -5.03
N LYS A 316 2.92 30.43 -4.42
CA LYS A 316 1.66 31.11 -4.13
C LYS A 316 1.32 30.96 -2.65
N SER A 317 0.40 31.77 -2.16
CA SER A 317 -0.14 31.62 -0.82
C SER A 317 -0.93 30.31 -0.69
N GLU A 318 -1.00 29.77 0.53
CA GLU A 318 -1.78 28.55 0.81
C GLU A 318 -3.27 28.77 0.50
N GLU A 319 -3.82 29.99 0.73
CA GLU A 319 -5.18 30.36 0.39
C GLU A 319 -5.44 30.28 -1.13
N GLU A 320 -4.53 30.81 -1.96
CA GLU A 320 -4.63 30.68 -3.42
C GLU A 320 -4.57 29.23 -3.87
N LEU A 321 -3.73 28.40 -3.24
CA LEU A 321 -3.62 26.97 -3.55
C LEU A 321 -4.86 26.20 -3.11
N VAL A 322 -5.51 26.55 -2.01
CA VAL A 322 -6.79 25.98 -1.59
C VAL A 322 -7.86 26.29 -2.65
N ASN A 323 -7.95 27.54 -3.12
CA ASN A 323 -8.92 27.93 -4.15
C ASN A 323 -8.68 27.17 -5.47
N LEU A 324 -7.43 26.96 -5.88
CA LEU A 324 -7.10 26.12 -7.04
C LEU A 324 -7.52 24.67 -6.82
N SER A 325 -7.35 24.14 -5.62
CA SER A 325 -7.73 22.77 -5.26
C SER A 325 -9.23 22.55 -5.27
N LEU A 326 -10.02 23.54 -4.85
CA LEU A 326 -11.50 23.49 -4.87
C LEU A 326 -12.08 23.28 -6.26
N ILE A 327 -11.40 23.72 -7.32
CA ILE A 327 -11.83 23.50 -8.70
C ILE A 327 -11.87 21.98 -9.03
N HIS A 328 -11.00 21.19 -8.39
CA HIS A 328 -10.94 19.74 -8.60
C HIS A 328 -11.86 18.95 -7.66
N ILE A 329 -12.18 19.52 -6.52
CA ILE A 329 -13.06 18.90 -5.51
C ILE A 329 -14.52 19.20 -5.80
#